data_5a1d083c8f691e021eda0c619cc8a8db
#
_entry.id   5a1d083c8f691e021eda0c619cc8a8db
#
_cell.length_a   1.000
_cell.length_b   1.000
_cell.length_c   1.000
_cell.angle_alpha   90.00
_cell.angle_beta   90.00
_cell.angle_gamma   90.00
#
_symmetry.space_group_name_H-M   'P 1'
#
loop_
_entity.id
_entity.type
_entity.pdbx_description
1 polymer ?
#
loop_
_entity_poly.entity_id
_entity_poly.type
_entity_poly.pdbx_seq_one_letter_code
_entity_poly.pdbx_strand_id
1 'polypeptide(L)'
;RLVERLQDKNTSGDGSFRYVEGTLGGNHVILTQCGIGKVSAAVGASELIRRFSPDCIVSTGVAGGIDACLKVTDVVASQRLVYHDVWCGDGNEYGQVQGFPASYEGCSSLLKHALSLNEAGMESRIHSGLVCTGDQFITNRTELDTIKQRFPDGLAVDMESAAIAQTCYLYNVPFLSFRIISDTPGVEDHASQYADFWGTMAERSF
;
A
#
# COMPACT_ATOMS: atom_id res chain seq x y z
N ARG A 1 1.56 17.60 0.85
CA ARG A 1 1.81 18.01 -0.57
C ARG A 1 0.64 17.65 -1.49
N LEU A 2 0.07 16.43 -1.46
CA LEU A 2 -1.13 16.14 -2.27
C LEU A 2 -2.27 17.12 -1.94
N VAL A 3 -2.52 17.38 -0.66
CA VAL A 3 -3.52 18.37 -0.22
C VAL A 3 -3.26 19.77 -0.82
N GLU A 4 -2.00 20.17 -0.94
CA GLU A 4 -1.63 21.48 -1.49
C GLU A 4 -1.96 21.60 -2.98
N ARG A 5 -1.92 20.46 -3.71
CA ARG A 5 -2.21 20.41 -5.15
C ARG A 5 -3.70 20.36 -5.50
N LEU A 6 -4.56 20.05 -4.52
CA LEU A 6 -6.01 20.09 -4.74
C LEU A 6 -6.49 21.51 -4.99
N GLN A 7 -7.39 21.66 -5.95
CA GLN A 7 -8.19 22.86 -6.17
C GLN A 7 -9.56 22.71 -5.49
N ASP A 8 -10.23 23.82 -5.17
CA ASP A 8 -11.58 23.87 -4.58
C ASP A 8 -11.72 22.99 -3.33
N LYS A 9 -10.77 23.14 -2.42
CA LYS A 9 -10.66 22.28 -1.23
C LYS A 9 -11.81 22.47 -0.25
N ASN A 10 -12.37 21.37 0.20
CA ASN A 10 -13.30 21.31 1.32
C ASN A 10 -12.79 20.25 2.33
N THR A 11 -12.88 20.56 3.62
CA THR A 11 -12.49 19.62 4.69
C THR A 11 -13.74 19.21 5.46
N SER A 12 -13.92 17.91 5.65
CA SER A 12 -15.04 17.33 6.34
C SER A 12 -14.58 16.18 7.27
N GLY A 13 -15.53 15.68 8.07
CA GLY A 13 -15.26 14.60 9.02
C GLY A 13 -14.95 15.10 10.42
N ASP A 14 -15.02 14.18 11.37
CA ASP A 14 -14.78 14.38 12.79
C ASP A 14 -14.02 13.21 13.38
N GLY A 15 -13.50 13.38 14.58
CA GLY A 15 -12.80 12.31 15.30
C GLY A 15 -11.58 11.80 14.54
N SER A 16 -11.55 10.48 14.32
CA SER A 16 -10.41 9.76 13.72
C SER A 16 -10.35 9.87 12.19
N PHE A 17 -11.43 10.30 11.54
CA PHE A 17 -11.51 10.34 10.08
C PHE A 17 -11.72 11.79 9.59
N ARG A 18 -10.64 12.34 9.02
CA ARG A 18 -10.67 13.63 8.35
C ARG A 18 -10.51 13.44 6.86
N TYR A 19 -11.32 14.14 6.10
CA TYR A 19 -11.34 14.08 4.65
C TYR A 19 -11.04 15.45 4.07
N VAL A 20 -10.19 15.48 3.06
CA VAL A 20 -9.98 16.68 2.24
C VAL A 20 -10.42 16.33 0.83
N GLU A 21 -11.49 16.98 0.40
CA GLU A 21 -12.05 16.85 -0.94
C GLU A 21 -11.53 17.98 -1.82
N GLY A 22 -11.40 17.71 -3.12
CA GLY A 22 -11.01 18.73 -4.08
C GLY A 22 -10.83 18.18 -5.48
N THR A 23 -10.37 19.01 -6.39
CA THR A 23 -10.12 18.63 -7.79
C THR A 23 -8.62 18.52 -8.04
N LEU A 24 -8.20 17.43 -8.68
CA LEU A 24 -6.83 17.21 -9.12
C LEU A 24 -6.84 16.64 -10.55
N GLY A 25 -6.26 17.37 -11.51
CA GLY A 25 -6.17 16.91 -12.89
C GLY A 25 -7.54 16.61 -13.54
N GLY A 26 -8.60 17.36 -13.13
CA GLY A 26 -9.97 17.17 -13.61
C GLY A 26 -10.75 16.05 -12.90
N ASN A 27 -10.13 15.32 -11.98
CA ASN A 27 -10.81 14.31 -11.15
C ASN A 27 -11.25 14.89 -9.81
N HIS A 28 -12.40 14.47 -9.30
CA HIS A 28 -12.79 14.69 -7.92
C HIS A 28 -12.01 13.72 -7.03
N VAL A 29 -11.28 14.24 -6.07
CA VAL A 29 -10.36 13.46 -5.22
C VAL A 29 -10.70 13.68 -3.75
N ILE A 30 -10.78 12.60 -3.00
CA ILE A 30 -10.94 12.60 -1.55
C ILE A 30 -9.67 12.03 -0.93
N LEU A 31 -8.99 12.82 -0.11
CA LEU A 31 -7.82 12.38 0.64
C LEU A 31 -8.19 12.14 2.09
N THR A 32 -7.74 11.01 2.62
CA THR A 32 -7.87 10.69 4.05
C THR A 32 -6.65 9.90 4.53
N GLN A 33 -6.39 9.94 5.81
CA GLN A 33 -5.35 9.14 6.45
C GLN A 33 -6.01 7.94 7.14
N CYS A 34 -5.61 6.72 6.77
CA CYS A 34 -6.24 5.49 7.26
C CYS A 34 -5.70 5.00 8.63
N GLY A 35 -4.60 5.58 9.13
CA GLY A 35 -3.89 5.07 10.32
C GLY A 35 -3.02 3.85 10.01
N ILE A 36 -2.44 3.24 11.06
CA ILE A 36 -1.51 2.11 10.96
C ILE A 36 -2.23 0.81 11.32
N GLY A 37 -1.89 -0.25 10.57
CA GLY A 37 -2.35 -1.62 10.81
C GLY A 37 -3.68 -1.96 10.14
N LYS A 38 -3.95 -3.26 10.07
CA LYS A 38 -5.06 -3.83 9.29
C LYS A 38 -6.43 -3.30 9.70
N VAL A 39 -6.69 -3.18 11.00
CA VAL A 39 -8.01 -2.73 11.50
C VAL A 39 -8.24 -1.27 11.14
N SER A 40 -7.27 -0.38 11.41
CA SER A 40 -7.38 1.04 11.09
C SER A 40 -7.60 1.26 9.60
N ALA A 41 -6.83 0.54 8.79
CA ALA A 41 -6.90 0.61 7.33
C ALA A 41 -8.26 0.13 6.78
N ALA A 42 -8.78 -0.99 7.30
CA ALA A 42 -10.08 -1.55 6.89
C ALA A 42 -11.24 -0.63 7.28
N VAL A 43 -11.23 -0.11 8.51
CA VAL A 43 -12.27 0.82 8.98
C VAL A 43 -12.23 2.12 8.19
N GLY A 44 -11.04 2.71 7.99
CA GLY A 44 -10.86 3.92 7.19
C GLY A 44 -11.35 3.77 5.75
N ALA A 45 -11.01 2.65 5.09
CA ALA A 45 -11.47 2.35 3.74
C ALA A 45 -13.00 2.15 3.67
N SER A 46 -13.58 1.43 4.65
CA SER A 46 -15.03 1.22 4.74
C SER A 46 -15.79 2.53 4.91
N GLU A 47 -15.32 3.40 5.83
CA GLU A 47 -15.95 4.72 6.06
C GLU A 47 -15.86 5.60 4.80
N LEU A 48 -14.69 5.62 4.12
CA LEU A 48 -14.52 6.37 2.87
C LEU A 48 -15.48 5.86 1.79
N ILE A 49 -15.59 4.54 1.59
CA ILE A 49 -16.48 3.94 0.59
C ILE A 49 -17.94 4.29 0.87
N ARG A 50 -18.37 4.11 2.12
CA ARG A 50 -19.76 4.35 2.51
C ARG A 50 -20.18 5.82 2.40
N ARG A 51 -19.23 6.73 2.67
CA ARG A 51 -19.51 8.17 2.66
C ARG A 51 -19.48 8.77 1.27
N PHE A 52 -18.56 8.33 0.41
CA PHE A 52 -18.26 9.00 -0.84
C PHE A 52 -18.52 8.17 -2.10
N SER A 53 -18.74 6.85 -1.97
CA SER A 53 -18.95 5.93 -3.10
C SER A 53 -17.95 6.14 -4.24
N PRO A 54 -16.62 6.05 -3.97
CA PRO A 54 -15.61 6.36 -4.97
C PRO A 54 -15.60 5.33 -6.10
N ASP A 55 -15.23 5.74 -7.31
CA ASP A 55 -15.04 4.86 -8.46
C ASP A 55 -13.83 3.92 -8.28
N CYS A 56 -12.84 4.34 -7.54
CA CYS A 56 -11.67 3.54 -7.17
C CYS A 56 -10.99 4.09 -5.90
N ILE A 57 -10.19 3.25 -5.25
CA ILE A 57 -9.32 3.66 -4.15
C ILE A 57 -7.87 3.43 -4.55
N VAL A 58 -7.05 4.45 -4.30
CA VAL A 58 -5.59 4.38 -4.39
C VAL A 58 -5.02 4.60 -3.00
N SER A 59 -4.28 3.60 -2.49
CA SER A 59 -3.52 3.74 -1.25
C SER A 59 -2.09 4.12 -1.58
N THR A 60 -1.55 5.11 -0.87
CA THR A 60 -0.12 5.46 -0.97
C THR A 60 0.51 5.47 0.41
N GLY A 61 1.74 5.01 0.49
CA GLY A 61 2.47 4.91 1.75
C GLY A 61 3.87 4.35 1.51
N VAL A 62 4.54 4.02 2.60
CA VAL A 62 5.87 3.39 2.57
C VAL A 62 5.77 1.89 2.81
N ALA A 63 6.83 1.16 2.45
CA ALA A 63 6.98 -0.26 2.69
C ALA A 63 8.45 -0.65 2.79
N GLY A 64 8.75 -1.73 3.50
CA GLY A 64 10.05 -2.37 3.45
C GLY A 64 10.20 -3.18 2.15
N GLY A 65 11.30 -2.98 1.43
CA GLY A 65 11.65 -3.76 0.25
C GLY A 65 12.21 -5.12 0.63
N ILE A 66 11.57 -6.21 0.19
CA ILE A 66 11.98 -7.58 0.53
C ILE A 66 12.59 -8.35 -0.63
N ASP A 67 12.70 -7.75 -1.79
CA ASP A 67 13.35 -8.34 -2.97
C ASP A 67 14.59 -7.54 -3.35
N ALA A 68 15.65 -8.26 -3.76
CA ALA A 68 16.94 -7.67 -4.11
C ALA A 68 16.91 -6.77 -5.37
N CYS A 69 15.85 -6.83 -6.16
CA CYS A 69 15.68 -5.96 -7.33
C CYS A 69 15.30 -4.52 -6.96
N LEU A 70 14.87 -4.29 -5.71
CA LEU A 70 14.38 -3.00 -5.24
C LEU A 70 15.46 -2.15 -4.59
N LYS A 71 15.34 -0.85 -4.75
CA LYS A 71 16.15 0.16 -4.07
C LYS A 71 15.26 1.08 -3.25
N VAL A 72 15.82 1.69 -2.22
CA VAL A 72 15.17 2.78 -1.49
C VAL A 72 14.74 3.85 -2.49
N THR A 73 13.53 4.36 -2.36
CA THR A 73 12.80 5.25 -3.26
C THR A 73 12.15 4.61 -4.49
N ASP A 74 12.44 3.35 -4.83
CA ASP A 74 11.62 2.64 -5.81
C ASP A 74 10.17 2.53 -5.31
N VAL A 75 9.25 2.34 -6.26
CA VAL A 75 7.82 2.21 -5.97
C VAL A 75 7.34 0.83 -6.35
N VAL A 76 6.60 0.17 -5.48
CA VAL A 76 5.85 -1.05 -5.82
C VAL A 76 4.39 -0.70 -6.00
N ALA A 77 3.89 -0.85 -7.23
CA ALA A 77 2.46 -0.80 -7.54
C ALA A 77 1.91 -2.24 -7.44
N SER A 78 0.89 -2.43 -6.62
CA SER A 78 0.39 -3.76 -6.30
C SER A 78 -0.27 -4.45 -7.50
N GLN A 79 0.36 -5.48 -8.03
CA GLN A 79 -0.30 -6.43 -8.92
C GLN A 79 -1.22 -7.35 -8.11
N ARG A 80 -0.70 -7.85 -6.99
CA ARG A 80 -1.43 -8.68 -6.02
C ARG A 80 -1.11 -8.26 -4.59
N LEU A 81 -2.02 -8.59 -3.68
CA LEU A 81 -1.87 -8.30 -2.26
C LEU A 81 -2.26 -9.54 -1.46
N VAL A 82 -1.49 -9.86 -0.42
CA VAL A 82 -1.70 -11.02 0.44
C VAL A 82 -1.41 -10.67 1.89
N TYR A 83 -2.02 -11.38 2.83
CA TYR A 83 -1.60 -11.32 4.22
C TYR A 83 -0.42 -12.27 4.48
N HIS A 84 0.67 -11.78 5.06
CA HIS A 84 1.79 -12.63 5.43
C HIS A 84 1.67 -13.24 6.83
N ASP A 85 0.67 -12.82 7.62
CA ASP A 85 0.46 -13.19 9.01
C ASP A 85 -0.88 -13.92 9.27
N VAL A 86 -1.57 -14.37 8.21
CA VAL A 86 -2.84 -15.08 8.32
C VAL A 86 -2.67 -16.56 8.04
N TRP A 87 -3.25 -17.39 8.90
CA TRP A 87 -3.37 -18.82 8.70
C TRP A 87 -4.72 -19.31 9.22
N CYS A 88 -5.57 -19.84 8.33
CA CYS A 88 -6.91 -20.31 8.63
C CYS A 88 -7.02 -21.86 8.64
N GLY A 89 -5.90 -22.57 8.78
CA GLY A 89 -5.87 -24.03 8.85
C GLY A 89 -5.84 -24.72 7.48
N ASP A 90 -5.80 -26.06 7.54
CA ASP A 90 -5.70 -26.94 6.36
C ASP A 90 -6.88 -26.70 5.41
N GLY A 91 -6.61 -26.75 4.11
CA GLY A 91 -7.59 -26.44 3.06
C GLY A 91 -7.59 -24.97 2.62
N ASN A 92 -6.84 -24.10 3.30
CA ASN A 92 -6.58 -22.71 2.88
C ASN A 92 -5.12 -22.54 2.50
N GLU A 93 -4.83 -21.61 1.60
CA GLU A 93 -3.45 -21.18 1.36
C GLU A 93 -2.96 -20.30 2.51
N TYR A 94 -1.64 -20.25 2.72
CA TYR A 94 -1.06 -19.31 3.69
C TYR A 94 -1.31 -17.86 3.21
N GLY A 95 -1.80 -17.01 4.11
CA GLY A 95 -2.25 -15.66 3.78
C GLY A 95 -3.73 -15.54 3.43
N GLN A 96 -4.39 -16.67 3.19
CA GLN A 96 -5.82 -16.70 2.85
C GLN A 96 -6.70 -16.60 4.09
N VAL A 97 -7.62 -15.66 4.09
CA VAL A 97 -8.76 -15.66 5.01
C VAL A 97 -9.79 -16.65 4.48
N GLN A 98 -10.26 -17.58 5.32
CA GLN A 98 -11.22 -18.60 4.91
C GLN A 98 -12.47 -17.96 4.27
N GLY A 99 -12.86 -18.48 3.10
CA GLY A 99 -13.99 -17.97 2.33
C GLY A 99 -13.67 -16.77 1.42
N PHE A 100 -12.41 -16.33 1.41
CA PHE A 100 -11.91 -15.27 0.53
C PHE A 100 -10.87 -15.78 -0.46
N PRO A 101 -10.53 -15.01 -1.52
CA PRO A 101 -9.42 -15.35 -2.40
C PRO A 101 -8.10 -15.47 -1.63
N ALA A 102 -7.18 -16.30 -2.14
CA ALA A 102 -5.84 -16.45 -1.58
C ALA A 102 -5.02 -15.14 -1.66
N SER A 103 -5.27 -14.32 -2.66
CA SER A 103 -4.72 -12.97 -2.82
C SER A 103 -5.77 -12.05 -3.45
N TYR A 104 -5.60 -10.74 -3.26
CA TYR A 104 -6.44 -9.72 -3.89
C TYR A 104 -5.71 -9.11 -5.08
N GLU A 105 -6.40 -8.96 -6.20
CA GLU A 105 -5.84 -8.39 -7.42
C GLU A 105 -5.90 -6.85 -7.38
N GLY A 106 -4.79 -6.22 -7.76
CA GLY A 106 -4.76 -4.79 -8.02
C GLY A 106 -5.53 -4.43 -9.29
N CYS A 107 -6.11 -3.24 -9.33
CA CYS A 107 -6.84 -2.77 -10.51
C CYS A 107 -5.91 -2.69 -11.73
N SER A 108 -6.12 -3.55 -12.72
CA SER A 108 -5.24 -3.73 -13.88
C SER A 108 -5.12 -2.47 -14.75
N SER A 109 -6.20 -1.69 -14.90
CA SER A 109 -6.17 -0.44 -15.67
C SER A 109 -5.32 0.64 -14.99
N LEU A 110 -5.45 0.80 -13.67
CA LEU A 110 -4.63 1.71 -12.89
C LEU A 110 -3.16 1.26 -12.87
N LEU A 111 -2.91 -0.04 -12.71
CA LEU A 111 -1.56 -0.60 -12.74
C LEU A 111 -0.86 -0.36 -14.08
N LYS A 112 -1.56 -0.63 -15.19
CA LYS A 112 -1.03 -0.36 -16.53
C LYS A 112 -0.66 1.12 -16.71
N HIS A 113 -1.51 2.02 -16.23
CA HIS A 113 -1.25 3.46 -16.29
C HIS A 113 -0.04 3.85 -15.42
N ALA A 114 0.06 3.30 -14.21
CA ALA A 114 1.21 3.53 -13.35
C ALA A 114 2.53 3.10 -14.01
N LEU A 115 2.57 1.91 -14.61
CA LEU A 115 3.78 1.39 -15.24
C LEU A 115 4.21 2.21 -16.46
N SER A 116 3.28 2.83 -17.19
CA SER A 116 3.62 3.72 -18.32
C SER A 116 4.39 4.97 -17.89
N LEU A 117 4.31 5.36 -16.61
CA LEU A 117 5.09 6.48 -16.09
C LEU A 117 6.60 6.21 -16.08
N ASN A 118 7.05 4.95 -16.08
CA ASN A 118 8.47 4.60 -16.22
C ASN A 118 9.08 5.11 -17.52
N GLU A 119 8.28 5.24 -18.59
CA GLU A 119 8.72 5.74 -19.89
C GLU A 119 9.00 7.25 -19.85
N ALA A 120 8.46 7.96 -18.85
CA ALA A 120 8.67 9.40 -18.69
C ALA A 120 10.03 9.77 -18.05
N GLY A 121 10.90 8.79 -17.76
CA GLY A 121 12.26 9.04 -17.27
C GLY A 121 12.30 9.48 -15.80
N MET A 122 11.45 8.91 -14.96
CA MET A 122 11.47 9.15 -13.50
C MET A 122 12.76 8.63 -12.88
N GLU A 123 13.25 9.32 -11.83
CA GLU A 123 14.41 8.88 -11.04
C GLU A 123 14.13 7.56 -10.30
N SER A 124 12.91 7.39 -9.79
CA SER A 124 12.45 6.19 -9.09
C SER A 124 11.68 5.28 -10.05
N ARG A 125 11.99 3.98 -10.00
CA ARG A 125 11.31 3.00 -10.85
C ARG A 125 10.04 2.47 -10.19
N ILE A 126 8.98 2.32 -10.98
CA ILE A 126 7.75 1.67 -10.56
C ILE A 126 7.83 0.18 -10.97
N HIS A 127 7.79 -0.69 -9.98
CA HIS A 127 7.72 -2.14 -10.14
C HIS A 127 6.29 -2.64 -9.94
N SER A 128 5.91 -3.66 -10.67
CA SER A 128 4.64 -4.37 -10.47
C SER A 128 4.90 -5.66 -9.73
N GLY A 129 4.16 -5.94 -8.64
CA GLY A 129 4.36 -7.18 -7.91
C GLY A 129 3.45 -7.40 -6.71
N LEU A 130 3.83 -8.41 -5.91
CA LEU A 130 3.11 -8.81 -4.72
C LEU A 130 3.52 -7.94 -3.53
N VAL A 131 2.52 -7.36 -2.86
CA VAL A 131 2.67 -6.68 -1.56
C VAL A 131 2.16 -7.61 -0.45
N CYS A 132 3.00 -7.85 0.55
CA CYS A 132 2.71 -8.73 1.68
C CYS A 132 2.39 -7.88 2.91
N THR A 133 1.16 -7.97 3.42
CA THR A 133 0.65 -7.15 4.53
C THR A 133 0.54 -7.96 5.81
N GLY A 134 0.90 -7.36 6.95
CA GLY A 134 0.66 -7.94 8.28
C GLY A 134 0.80 -6.90 9.39
N ASP A 135 0.23 -7.18 10.56
CA ASP A 135 0.33 -6.28 11.72
C ASP A 135 1.68 -6.40 12.44
N GLN A 136 2.77 -6.41 11.66
CA GLN A 136 4.14 -6.50 12.15
C GLN A 136 5.06 -5.54 11.38
N PHE A 137 5.84 -4.77 12.13
CA PHE A 137 6.94 -3.99 11.55
C PHE A 137 8.17 -4.92 11.42
N ILE A 138 8.45 -5.37 10.21
CA ILE A 138 9.53 -6.34 9.93
C ILE A 138 10.87 -5.64 10.02
N THR A 139 11.72 -6.09 10.96
CA THR A 139 13.02 -5.45 11.25
C THR A 139 14.21 -6.38 11.11
N ASN A 140 14.00 -7.69 11.06
CA ASN A 140 15.10 -8.66 11.09
C ASN A 140 15.05 -9.67 9.93
N ARG A 141 16.19 -10.26 9.65
CA ARG A 141 16.39 -11.18 8.53
C ARG A 141 15.56 -12.46 8.65
N THR A 142 15.35 -12.97 9.85
CA THR A 142 14.62 -14.22 10.07
C THR A 142 13.13 -14.07 9.71
N GLU A 143 12.52 -12.96 10.10
CA GLU A 143 11.13 -12.64 9.74
C GLU A 143 11.00 -12.48 8.23
N LEU A 144 11.92 -11.73 7.62
CA LEU A 144 11.96 -11.52 6.18
C LEU A 144 12.10 -12.86 5.42
N ASP A 145 13.04 -13.72 5.81
CA ASP A 145 13.25 -15.02 5.18
C ASP A 145 12.01 -15.91 5.32
N THR A 146 11.30 -15.84 6.44
CA THR A 146 10.04 -16.56 6.64
C THR A 146 8.97 -16.07 5.66
N ILE A 147 8.86 -14.77 5.45
CA ILE A 147 7.90 -14.19 4.48
C ILE A 147 8.30 -14.62 3.06
N LYS A 148 9.58 -14.52 2.70
CA LYS A 148 10.06 -14.89 1.36
C LYS A 148 9.94 -16.40 1.07
N GLN A 149 10.03 -17.27 2.08
CA GLN A 149 9.75 -18.71 1.90
C GLN A 149 8.29 -18.98 1.53
N ARG A 150 7.35 -18.24 2.12
CA ARG A 150 5.91 -18.36 1.87
C ARG A 150 5.48 -17.67 0.60
N PHE A 151 6.09 -16.52 0.32
CA PHE A 151 5.80 -15.64 -0.81
C PHE A 151 7.07 -15.30 -1.58
N PRO A 152 7.62 -16.26 -2.39
CA PRO A 152 8.89 -16.07 -3.09
C PRO A 152 8.88 -14.88 -4.06
N ASP A 153 7.73 -14.53 -4.62
CA ASP A 153 7.50 -13.40 -5.51
C ASP A 153 7.12 -12.10 -4.79
N GLY A 154 7.08 -12.10 -3.45
CA GLY A 154 6.85 -10.89 -2.65
C GLY A 154 7.91 -9.83 -2.90
N LEU A 155 7.49 -8.61 -3.21
CA LEU A 155 8.37 -7.46 -3.43
C LEU A 155 8.49 -6.55 -2.21
N ALA A 156 7.39 -6.30 -1.52
CA ALA A 156 7.36 -5.37 -0.41
C ALA A 156 6.50 -5.87 0.75
N VAL A 157 6.80 -5.39 1.96
CA VAL A 157 6.00 -5.63 3.17
C VAL A 157 5.47 -4.32 3.71
N ASP A 158 4.19 -4.33 4.10
CA ASP A 158 3.52 -3.21 4.74
C ASP A 158 2.51 -3.68 5.81
N MET A 159 1.74 -2.75 6.35
CA MET A 159 0.78 -3.07 7.41
C MET A 159 -0.68 -2.78 7.04
N GLU A 160 -0.99 -2.30 5.83
CA GLU A 160 -2.33 -1.80 5.46
C GLU A 160 -2.90 -2.36 4.16
N SER A 161 -2.08 -2.57 3.14
CA SER A 161 -2.54 -2.72 1.75
C SER A 161 -3.52 -3.85 1.54
N ALA A 162 -3.28 -5.06 2.07
CA ALA A 162 -4.19 -6.18 1.89
C ALA A 162 -5.51 -5.98 2.65
N ALA A 163 -5.51 -5.25 3.79
CA ALA A 163 -6.73 -4.95 4.53
C ALA A 163 -7.63 -3.96 3.78
N ILE A 164 -7.03 -2.96 3.12
CA ILE A 164 -7.77 -2.07 2.22
C ILE A 164 -8.27 -2.86 1.00
N ALA A 165 -7.44 -3.72 0.41
CA ALA A 165 -7.81 -4.55 -0.73
C ALA A 165 -8.98 -5.49 -0.40
N GLN A 166 -8.96 -6.16 0.75
CA GLN A 166 -10.08 -6.99 1.20
C GLN A 166 -11.35 -6.17 1.41
N THR A 167 -11.24 -4.98 1.98
CA THR A 167 -12.37 -4.07 2.14
C THR A 167 -12.94 -3.67 0.78
N CYS A 168 -12.09 -3.26 -0.16
CA CYS A 168 -12.49 -2.92 -1.52
C CYS A 168 -13.13 -4.10 -2.26
N TYR A 169 -12.60 -5.32 -2.07
CA TYR A 169 -13.19 -6.56 -2.60
C TYR A 169 -14.62 -6.77 -2.08
N LEU A 170 -14.85 -6.59 -0.78
CA LEU A 170 -16.17 -6.72 -0.16
C LEU A 170 -17.18 -5.70 -0.68
N TYR A 171 -16.74 -4.51 -1.01
CA TYR A 171 -17.57 -3.43 -1.56
C TYR A 171 -17.58 -3.37 -3.09
N ASN A 172 -16.82 -4.25 -3.76
CA ASN A 172 -16.67 -4.26 -5.22
C ASN A 172 -16.14 -2.91 -5.78
N VAL A 173 -15.15 -2.32 -5.09
CA VAL A 173 -14.49 -1.07 -5.49
C VAL A 173 -13.09 -1.39 -6.03
N PRO A 174 -12.72 -0.92 -7.23
CA PRO A 174 -11.36 -1.08 -7.76
C PRO A 174 -10.30 -0.49 -6.82
N PHE A 175 -9.18 -1.21 -6.64
CA PHE A 175 -8.13 -0.80 -5.71
C PHE A 175 -6.73 -0.93 -6.33
N LEU A 176 -5.84 0.00 -5.99
CA LEU A 176 -4.41 -0.11 -6.25
C LEU A 176 -3.62 0.44 -5.06
N SER A 177 -2.57 -0.27 -4.65
CA SER A 177 -1.61 0.23 -3.67
C SER A 177 -0.32 0.66 -4.35
N PHE A 178 0.20 1.83 -3.95
CA PHE A 178 1.53 2.33 -4.27
C PHE A 178 2.35 2.39 -2.99
N ARG A 179 3.45 1.66 -2.95
CA ARG A 179 4.36 1.63 -1.80
C ARG A 179 5.75 2.10 -2.21
N ILE A 180 6.19 3.20 -1.61
CA ILE A 180 7.55 3.71 -1.77
C ILE A 180 8.45 2.94 -0.82
N ILE A 181 9.53 2.38 -1.34
CA ILE A 181 10.48 1.61 -0.54
C ILE A 181 11.26 2.58 0.34
N SER A 182 11.06 2.50 1.65
CA SER A 182 11.73 3.31 2.65
C SER A 182 13.04 2.70 3.16
N ASP A 183 13.11 1.38 3.16
CA ASP A 183 14.16 0.60 3.80
C ASP A 183 14.18 -0.83 3.27
N THR A 184 15.25 -1.55 3.61
CA THR A 184 15.39 -2.99 3.33
C THR A 184 15.49 -3.73 4.66
N PRO A 185 14.44 -4.45 5.11
CA PRO A 185 14.49 -5.19 6.37
C PRO A 185 15.61 -6.23 6.39
N GLY A 186 16.26 -6.38 7.54
CA GLY A 186 17.30 -7.38 7.77
C GLY A 186 18.70 -7.03 7.27
N VAL A 187 18.96 -5.81 6.77
CA VAL A 187 20.30 -5.28 6.55
C VAL A 187 20.81 -4.54 7.81
N GLU A 188 22.14 -4.40 7.98
CA GLU A 188 22.72 -3.80 9.18
C GLU A 188 22.26 -2.35 9.42
N ASP A 189 22.07 -1.60 8.36
CA ASP A 189 21.68 -0.18 8.39
C ASP A 189 20.17 0.06 8.21
N HIS A 190 19.34 -0.98 8.36
CA HIS A 190 17.88 -0.91 8.20
C HIS A 190 17.24 0.26 8.98
N ALA A 191 17.56 0.40 10.27
CA ALA A 191 16.99 1.46 11.10
C ALA A 191 17.43 2.86 10.64
N SER A 192 18.69 2.98 10.15
CA SER A 192 19.21 4.23 9.58
C SER A 192 18.50 4.55 8.26
N GLN A 193 18.34 3.56 7.37
CA GLN A 193 17.62 3.76 6.10
C GLN A 193 16.22 4.30 6.33
N TYR A 194 15.48 3.72 7.27
CA TYR A 194 14.13 4.17 7.62
C TYR A 194 14.14 5.60 8.18
N ALA A 195 15.06 5.91 9.11
CA ALA A 195 15.18 7.25 9.68
C ALA A 195 15.61 8.30 8.64
N ASP A 196 16.57 7.95 7.77
CA ASP A 196 17.07 8.82 6.71
C ASP A 196 16.00 9.07 5.64
N PHE A 197 15.20 8.05 5.32
CA PHE A 197 14.06 8.22 4.42
C PHE A 197 13.10 9.29 4.95
N TRP A 198 12.69 9.20 6.21
CA TRP A 198 11.79 10.19 6.81
C TRP A 198 12.43 11.55 7.01
N GLY A 199 13.73 11.60 7.30
CA GLY A 199 14.45 12.84 7.50
C GLY A 199 14.74 13.64 6.21
N THR A 200 14.89 12.95 5.08
CA THR A 200 15.39 13.58 3.84
C THR A 200 14.56 13.28 2.60
N MET A 201 14.02 12.07 2.46
CA MET A 201 13.41 11.58 1.23
C MET A 201 11.88 11.62 1.24
N ALA A 202 11.24 11.49 2.40
CA ALA A 202 9.78 11.49 2.51
C ALA A 202 9.14 12.73 1.88
N GLU A 203 9.78 13.89 2.05
CA GLU A 203 9.31 15.13 1.43
C GLU A 203 9.36 15.14 -0.11
N ARG A 204 10.20 14.32 -0.72
CA ARG A 204 10.34 14.21 -2.18
C ARG A 204 9.42 13.13 -2.75
N SER A 205 8.97 12.20 -1.91
CA SER A 205 8.26 10.98 -2.30
C SER A 205 6.73 11.10 -2.25
N PHE A 206 6.19 12.10 -1.51
CA PHE A 206 4.73 12.30 -1.33
C PHE A 206 4.20 13.64 -1.84
#